data_230bfcd5305108c964e58a0c333a5e23
#
_entry.id   230bfcd5305108c964e58a0c333a5e23
#
_cell.length_a   1.000
_cell.length_b   1.000
_cell.length_c   1.000
_cell.angle_alpha   90.00
_cell.angle_beta   90.00
_cell.angle_gamma   90.00
#
_symmetry.space_group_name_H-M   'P 1'
#
loop_
_entity.id
_entity.type
_entity.pdbx_description
1 polymer ?
#
loop_
_entity_poly.entity_id
_entity_poly.type
_entity_poly.pdbx_seq_one_letter_code
_entity_poly.pdbx_strand_id
1 'polypeptide(L)'
;MKIMGVDYGDARTGIAMSDLLCSIVGTTTVIHSRRDEKTIAEIQKLIAQNGVTEIVVGLPKNMDGTEGIRAEVCKEFAQKLREATNLPVNMGYRSA
;
A
#
# COMPACT_ATOMS: atom_id res chain seq x y z
N MET A 1 -1.21 -6.30 16.46
CA MET A 1 -0.86 -5.31 15.42
C MET A 1 -0.90 -5.97 14.05
N LYS A 2 -1.51 -5.31 13.09
CA LYS A 2 -1.56 -5.82 11.72
C LYS A 2 -1.11 -4.75 10.75
N ILE A 3 -0.21 -5.12 9.85
CA ILE A 3 0.37 -4.21 8.87
C ILE A 3 -0.18 -4.56 7.49
N MET A 4 -0.62 -3.55 6.76
CA MET A 4 -1.09 -3.72 5.39
C MET A 4 0.02 -3.29 4.43
N GLY A 5 0.41 -4.18 3.54
CA GLY A 5 1.30 -3.84 2.43
C GLY A 5 0.48 -3.46 1.21
N VAL A 6 0.81 -2.34 0.59
CA VAL A 6 0.11 -1.82 -0.58
C VAL A 6 1.08 -1.72 -1.76
N ASP A 7 0.76 -2.42 -2.83
CA ASP A 7 1.50 -2.37 -4.09
C ASP A 7 0.66 -1.57 -5.09
N TYR A 8 0.85 -0.26 -5.11
CA TYR A 8 0.02 0.65 -5.89
C TYR A 8 0.29 0.51 -7.39
N GLY A 9 -0.76 0.31 -8.17
CA GLY A 9 -0.70 0.25 -9.62
C GLY A 9 -1.75 1.14 -10.26
N ASP A 10 -1.58 1.44 -11.54
CA ASP A 10 -2.50 2.33 -12.26
C ASP A 10 -3.90 1.75 -12.41
N ALA A 11 -3.98 0.46 -12.67
CA ALA A 11 -5.26 -0.23 -12.87
C ALA A 11 -5.53 -1.28 -11.80
N ARG A 12 -4.51 -1.69 -11.05
CA ARG A 12 -4.63 -2.73 -10.03
C ARG A 12 -3.71 -2.39 -8.87
N THR A 13 -4.24 -2.52 -7.66
CA THR A 13 -3.47 -2.31 -6.45
C THR A 13 -3.49 -3.59 -5.64
N GLY A 14 -2.33 -4.16 -5.38
CA GLY A 14 -2.18 -5.37 -4.59
C GLY A 14 -2.15 -5.07 -3.10
N ILE A 15 -2.87 -5.86 -2.32
CA ILE A 15 -2.95 -5.70 -0.87
C ILE A 15 -2.51 -6.99 -0.21
N ALA A 16 -1.58 -6.89 0.73
CA ALA A 16 -1.16 -8.01 1.55
C ALA A 16 -1.22 -7.61 3.02
N MET A 17 -1.46 -8.59 3.89
CA MET A 17 -1.50 -8.36 5.32
C MET A 17 -0.36 -9.11 5.98
N SER A 18 0.22 -8.54 7.03
CA SER A 18 1.19 -9.24 7.87
C SER A 18 0.87 -9.04 9.34
N ASP A 19 1.31 -9.98 10.17
CA ASP A 19 1.10 -9.91 11.61
C ASP A 19 2.34 -9.34 12.31
N LEU A 20 2.34 -9.41 13.64
CA LEU A 20 3.46 -8.94 14.48
C LEU A 20 4.79 -9.63 14.16
N LEU A 21 4.75 -10.82 13.61
CA LEU A 21 5.95 -11.58 13.26
C LEU A 21 6.41 -11.28 11.84
N CYS A 22 5.78 -10.31 11.18
CA CYS A 22 6.06 -9.92 9.80
C CYS A 22 5.84 -11.06 8.81
N SER A 23 5.07 -12.06 9.20
CA SER A 23 4.66 -13.13 8.30
C SER A 23 3.45 -12.69 7.52
N ILE A 24 3.44 -12.97 6.23
CA ILE A 24 2.27 -12.69 5.40
C ILE A 24 1.15 -13.61 5.84
N VAL A 25 0.04 -13.01 6.30
CA VAL A 25 -1.10 -13.77 6.80
C VAL A 25 -2.27 -13.57 5.85
N GLY A 26 -2.79 -14.68 5.35
CA GLY A 26 -3.98 -14.68 4.55
C GLY A 26 -3.71 -14.41 3.08
N THR A 27 -4.78 -14.17 2.36
CA THR A 27 -4.77 -14.02 0.92
C THR A 27 -4.40 -12.62 0.50
N THR A 28 -3.61 -12.52 -0.57
CA THR A 28 -3.39 -11.24 -1.23
C THR A 28 -4.68 -10.85 -1.95
N THR A 29 -5.10 -9.62 -1.74
CA THR A 29 -6.28 -9.06 -2.40
C THR A 29 -5.83 -8.09 -3.47
N VAL A 30 -6.53 -8.05 -4.59
CA VAL A 30 -6.26 -7.09 -5.66
C VAL A 30 -7.47 -6.19 -5.83
N ILE A 31 -7.23 -4.88 -5.79
CA ILE A 31 -8.26 -3.89 -6.03
C ILE A 31 -8.13 -3.44 -7.48
N HIS A 32 -9.18 -3.64 -8.26
CA HIS A 32 -9.21 -3.24 -9.66
C HIS A 32 -9.87 -1.87 -9.78
N SER A 33 -9.06 -0.82 -9.90
CA SER A 33 -9.58 0.53 -10.04
C SER A 33 -8.50 1.44 -10.64
N ARG A 34 -8.95 2.37 -11.48
CA ARG A 34 -8.08 3.42 -12.01
C ARG A 34 -8.25 4.74 -11.28
N ARG A 35 -9.11 4.76 -10.25
CA ARG A 35 -9.37 5.97 -9.47
C ARG A 35 -8.86 5.79 -8.06
N ASP A 36 -8.05 6.74 -7.61
CA ASP A 36 -7.48 6.69 -6.27
C ASP A 36 -8.56 6.72 -5.19
N GLU A 37 -9.62 7.49 -5.36
CA GLU A 37 -10.71 7.57 -4.39
C GLU A 37 -11.34 6.22 -4.15
N LYS A 38 -11.58 5.46 -5.21
CA LYS A 38 -12.17 4.13 -5.10
C LYS A 38 -11.20 3.16 -4.47
N THR A 39 -9.93 3.22 -4.86
CA THR A 39 -8.89 2.38 -4.29
C THR A 39 -8.76 2.62 -2.79
N ILE A 40 -8.74 3.88 -2.38
CA ILE A 40 -8.64 4.25 -0.97
C ILE A 40 -9.88 3.81 -0.19
N ALA A 41 -11.07 3.94 -0.77
CA ALA A 41 -12.30 3.48 -0.12
C ALA A 41 -12.27 1.97 0.14
N GLU A 42 -11.78 1.18 -0.81
CA GLU A 42 -11.63 -0.27 -0.63
C GLU A 42 -10.57 -0.59 0.43
N ILE A 43 -9.48 0.16 0.45
CA ILE A 43 -8.45 0.00 1.47
C ILE A 43 -9.02 0.29 2.85
N GLN A 44 -9.82 1.34 2.99
CA GLN A 44 -10.46 1.69 4.26
C GLN A 44 -11.38 0.57 4.76
N LYS A 45 -12.11 -0.09 3.86
CA LYS A 45 -12.93 -1.24 4.23
C LYS A 45 -12.07 -2.38 4.76
N LEU A 46 -10.97 -2.67 4.08
CA LEU A 46 -10.06 -3.74 4.49
C LEU A 46 -9.41 -3.43 5.85
N ILE A 47 -9.08 -2.17 6.09
CA ILE A 47 -8.53 -1.73 7.38
C ILE A 47 -9.53 -2.03 8.50
N ALA A 48 -10.78 -1.66 8.30
CA ALA A 48 -11.83 -1.88 9.31
C ALA A 48 -12.10 -3.36 9.53
N GLN A 49 -12.12 -4.14 8.46
CA GLN A 49 -12.40 -5.57 8.53
C GLN A 49 -11.29 -6.37 9.20
N ASN A 50 -10.04 -5.91 9.08
CA ASN A 50 -8.88 -6.68 9.51
C ASN A 50 -8.15 -6.07 10.71
N GLY A 51 -8.56 -4.91 11.18
CA GLY A 51 -7.91 -4.27 12.32
C GLY A 51 -6.50 -3.79 12.00
N VAL A 52 -6.29 -3.24 10.82
CA VAL A 52 -4.99 -2.74 10.38
C VAL A 52 -4.60 -1.50 11.19
N THR A 53 -3.36 -1.47 11.68
CA THR A 53 -2.85 -0.36 12.47
C THR A 53 -1.74 0.42 11.78
N GLU A 54 -1.16 -0.12 10.71
CA GLU A 54 -0.07 0.51 9.99
C GLU A 54 -0.12 0.10 8.52
N ILE A 55 0.32 0.98 7.64
CA ILE A 55 0.35 0.73 6.20
C ILE A 55 1.77 0.93 5.68
N VAL A 56 2.21 0.04 4.78
CA VAL A 56 3.47 0.18 4.06
C VAL A 56 3.16 0.18 2.58
N VAL A 57 3.55 1.25 1.89
CA VAL A 57 3.37 1.37 0.44
C VAL A 57 4.71 1.02 -0.23
N GLY A 58 4.67 0.10 -1.18
CA GLY A 58 5.87 -0.30 -1.91
C GLY A 58 6.40 0.84 -2.76
N LEU A 59 7.71 1.07 -2.67
CA LEU A 59 8.38 2.11 -3.43
C LEU A 59 9.31 1.44 -4.43
N PRO A 60 8.98 1.47 -5.75
CA PRO A 60 9.84 0.85 -6.75
C PRO A 60 11.11 1.67 -6.97
N LYS A 61 12.23 0.97 -7.14
CA LYS A 61 13.50 1.58 -7.52
C LYS A 61 13.93 1.03 -8.86
N ASN A 62 14.59 1.85 -9.64
CA ASN A 62 15.23 1.40 -10.87
C ASN A 62 16.42 0.51 -10.53
N MET A 63 16.91 -0.23 -11.52
CA MET A 63 18.01 -1.18 -11.31
C MET A 63 19.29 -0.48 -10.85
N ASP A 64 19.48 0.79 -11.19
CA ASP A 64 20.64 1.58 -10.76
C ASP A 64 20.46 2.20 -9.38
N GLY A 65 19.37 1.91 -8.70
CA GLY A 65 19.09 2.42 -7.36
C GLY A 65 18.41 3.77 -7.31
N THR A 66 18.13 4.39 -8.46
CA THR A 66 17.45 5.67 -8.51
C THR A 66 15.93 5.50 -8.42
N GLU A 67 15.24 6.53 -7.96
CA GLU A 67 13.79 6.57 -7.94
C GLU A 67 13.30 7.28 -9.20
N GLY A 68 12.34 6.67 -9.88
CA GLY A 68 11.77 7.25 -11.09
C GLY A 68 10.42 7.90 -10.84
N ILE A 69 9.75 8.25 -11.95
CA ILE A 69 8.40 8.85 -11.90
C ILE A 69 7.43 7.95 -11.12
N ARG A 70 7.57 6.64 -11.25
CA ARG A 70 6.69 5.70 -10.55
C ARG A 70 6.81 5.83 -9.03
N ALA A 71 8.01 6.10 -8.52
CA ALA A 71 8.21 6.31 -7.10
C ALA A 71 7.48 7.57 -6.61
N GLU A 72 7.50 8.64 -7.39
CA GLU A 72 6.77 9.86 -7.05
C GLU A 72 5.26 9.62 -6.98
N VAL A 73 4.72 8.85 -7.91
CA VAL A 73 3.29 8.48 -7.91
C VAL A 73 2.94 7.71 -6.66
N CYS A 74 3.80 6.77 -6.25
CA CYS A 74 3.57 5.99 -5.03
C CYS A 74 3.64 6.86 -3.77
N LYS A 75 4.54 7.83 -3.73
CA LYS A 75 4.63 8.76 -2.60
C LYS A 75 3.38 9.64 -2.48
N GLU A 76 2.86 10.12 -3.60
CA GLU A 76 1.63 10.89 -3.60
C GLU A 76 0.45 10.06 -3.10
N PHE A 77 0.36 8.82 -3.55
CA PHE A 77 -0.69 7.92 -3.09
C PHE A 77 -0.58 7.65 -1.59
N ALA A 78 0.63 7.46 -1.09
CA ALA A 78 0.87 7.26 0.34
C ALA A 78 0.38 8.46 1.16
N GLN A 79 0.59 9.68 0.65
CA GLN A 79 0.11 10.88 1.32
C GLN A 79 -1.41 10.93 1.38
N LYS A 80 -2.06 10.56 0.28
CA LYS A 80 -3.53 10.46 0.26
C LYS A 80 -4.04 9.44 1.27
N LEU A 81 -3.35 8.31 1.41
CA LEU A 81 -3.70 7.31 2.40
C LEU A 81 -3.57 7.82 3.83
N ARG A 82 -2.50 8.56 4.12
CA ARG A 82 -2.32 9.14 5.47
C ARG A 82 -3.48 10.05 5.81
N GLU A 83 -3.88 10.90 4.89
CA GLU A 83 -4.96 11.85 5.10
C GLU A 83 -6.31 11.15 5.24
N ALA A 84 -6.54 10.08 4.49
CA ALA A 84 -7.81 9.37 4.50
C ALA A 84 -7.97 8.44 5.70
N THR A 85 -6.89 7.83 6.17
CA THR A 85 -6.95 6.78 7.20
C THR A 85 -6.50 7.24 8.57
N ASN A 86 -5.72 8.30 8.66
CA ASN A 86 -5.06 8.76 9.89
C ASN A 86 -4.15 7.70 10.52
N LEU A 87 -3.70 6.74 9.71
CA LEU A 87 -2.77 5.71 10.16
C LEU A 87 -1.35 6.04 9.71
N PRO A 88 -0.33 5.52 10.41
CA PRO A 88 1.04 5.62 9.92
C PRO A 88 1.15 4.94 8.55
N VAL A 89 1.69 5.66 7.57
CA VAL A 89 1.94 5.14 6.24
C VAL A 89 3.42 5.35 5.94
N ASN A 90 4.14 4.26 5.79
CA ASN A 90 5.57 4.26 5.52
C ASN A 90 5.83 3.75 4.10
N MET A 91 6.95 4.15 3.55
CA MET A 91 7.38 3.64 2.25
C MET A 91 8.33 2.47 2.46
N GLY A 92 8.07 1.37 1.74
CA GLY A 92 8.96 0.22 1.76
C GLY A 92 9.62 0.07 0.39
N TYR A 93 10.93 -0.12 0.35
CA TYR A 93 11.62 -0.31 -0.92
C TYR A 93 11.42 -1.70 -1.46
N ARG A 94 11.21 -1.80 -2.76
CA ARG A 94 11.06 -3.07 -3.47
C ARG A 94 12.19 -3.22 -4.46
N SER A 95 12.73 -4.42 -4.53
CA SER A 95 13.67 -4.78 -5.58
C SER A 95 12.93 -4.87 -6.91
N ALA A 96 13.52 -4.31 -7.93
CA ALA A 96 12.95 -4.38 -9.26
C ALA A 96 13.06 -5.81 -9.82
#